data_45b6e1c2562445096a96738723dc8bc1
#
_entry.id   45b6e1c2562445096a96738723dc8bc1
#
_cell.length_a   1.000
_cell.length_b   1.000
_cell.length_c   1.000
_cell.angle_alpha   90.00
_cell.angle_beta   90.00
_cell.angle_gamma   90.00
#
_symmetry.space_group_name_H-M   'P 1'
#
loop_
_entity.id
_entity.type
_entity.pdbx_description
1 polymer ?
#
loop_
_entity_poly.entity_id
_entity_poly.type
_entity_poly.pdbx_seq_one_letter_code
_entity_poly.pdbx_strand_id
1 'polypeptide(L)'
;FFRSTYDNRYEENNNFDDVYRSIAEDLVDKHKLYGDIIYGVPGHPLVAETSVKLLIELCAKNKIDIEIFPAVSFIDAVIQSLKLDPIEGLKIIDAFDIENQVLDKRVGLLITQVYSVSIASDVKLALLEYYEADMEIYFVRAAGIKGLESTRKVYLYELDRQKDIDYLTSIYIPKKLDATKDFFDLIQVVDTLRGENGCAWDKEQTHESLKKCLIEECYEVLEAIDEKDEDNIIEELGDVLLQVIF
;
A
#
# COMPACT_ATOMS: atom_id res chain seq x y z
N PHE A 1 -33.92 22.12 12.40
CA PHE A 1 -32.86 21.14 12.09
C PHE A 1 -32.79 20.13 13.23
N PHE A 2 -33.07 18.85 12.95
CA PHE A 2 -32.81 17.76 13.89
C PHE A 2 -31.32 17.41 13.80
N ARG A 3 -30.62 17.33 14.94
CA ARG A 3 -29.21 16.99 15.00
C ARG A 3 -29.04 15.77 15.90
N SER A 4 -28.40 14.72 15.41
CA SER A 4 -28.04 13.50 16.18
C SER A 4 -26.63 13.09 15.86
N THR A 5 -25.99 12.37 16.79
CA THR A 5 -24.65 11.75 16.59
C THR A 5 -24.80 10.23 16.61
N TYR A 6 -23.76 9.54 16.14
CA TYR A 6 -23.68 8.08 16.14
C TYR A 6 -22.66 7.55 17.16
N ASP A 7 -22.16 8.40 18.04
CA ASP A 7 -21.10 8.05 19.00
C ASP A 7 -21.47 6.82 19.84
N ASN A 8 -22.71 6.75 20.31
CA ASN A 8 -23.18 5.61 21.12
C ASN A 8 -23.09 4.27 20.39
N ARG A 9 -23.19 4.23 19.05
CA ARG A 9 -23.10 2.98 18.29
C ARG A 9 -21.68 2.40 18.30
N TYR A 10 -20.68 3.25 18.41
CA TYR A 10 -19.27 2.85 18.54
C TYR A 10 -18.97 2.31 19.96
N GLU A 11 -19.67 2.80 20.98
CA GLU A 11 -19.50 2.35 22.36
C GLU A 11 -20.18 1.02 22.63
N GLU A 12 -21.30 0.72 21.96
CA GLU A 12 -22.14 -0.44 22.18
C GLU A 12 -21.73 -1.69 21.39
N ASN A 13 -20.89 -1.54 20.36
CA ASN A 13 -20.51 -2.63 19.45
C ASN A 13 -19.01 -2.85 19.39
N ASN A 14 -18.60 -4.12 19.48
CA ASN A 14 -17.21 -4.54 19.34
C ASN A 14 -16.77 -4.77 17.88
N ASN A 15 -17.71 -4.74 16.91
CA ASN A 15 -17.46 -4.94 15.50
C ASN A 15 -17.73 -3.65 14.73
N PHE A 16 -16.70 -3.01 14.23
CA PHE A 16 -16.80 -1.76 13.48
C PHE A 16 -17.57 -1.91 12.16
N ASP A 17 -17.47 -3.04 11.47
CA ASP A 17 -18.18 -3.26 10.20
C ASP A 17 -19.69 -3.24 10.40
N ASP A 18 -20.18 -3.84 11.50
CA ASP A 18 -21.59 -3.80 11.84
C ASP A 18 -22.06 -2.39 12.22
N VAL A 19 -21.21 -1.62 12.90
CA VAL A 19 -21.47 -0.21 13.22
C VAL A 19 -21.62 0.61 11.95
N TYR A 20 -20.64 0.53 11.03
CA TYR A 20 -20.67 1.29 9.77
C TYR A 20 -21.89 0.94 8.92
N ARG A 21 -22.22 -0.34 8.82
CA ARG A 21 -23.41 -0.81 8.11
C ARG A 21 -24.69 -0.25 8.73
N SER A 22 -24.81 -0.34 10.07
CA SER A 22 -25.97 0.16 10.79
C SER A 22 -26.17 1.67 10.65
N ILE A 23 -25.08 2.43 10.58
CA ILE A 23 -25.11 3.88 10.32
C ILE A 23 -25.63 4.15 8.92
N ALA A 24 -25.10 3.47 7.91
CA ALA A 24 -25.50 3.67 6.52
C ALA A 24 -26.98 3.29 6.28
N GLU A 25 -27.47 2.21 6.89
CA GLU A 25 -28.87 1.79 6.83
C GLU A 25 -29.81 2.82 7.51
N ASP A 26 -29.44 3.28 8.70
CA ASP A 26 -30.22 4.29 9.43
C ASP A 26 -30.32 5.62 8.68
N LEU A 27 -29.24 6.03 7.97
CA LEU A 27 -29.22 7.22 7.12
C LEU A 27 -30.20 7.08 5.94
N VAL A 28 -30.23 5.93 5.28
CA VAL A 28 -31.19 5.64 4.22
C VAL A 28 -32.62 5.67 4.73
N ASP A 29 -32.88 5.10 5.90
CA ASP A 29 -34.23 5.09 6.48
C ASP A 29 -34.65 6.49 6.96
N LYS A 30 -33.74 7.26 7.51
CA LYS A 30 -33.99 8.67 7.83
C LYS A 30 -34.29 9.51 6.61
N HIS A 31 -33.59 9.28 5.49
CA HIS A 31 -33.91 9.94 4.22
C HIS A 31 -35.34 9.63 3.75
N LYS A 32 -35.75 8.37 3.81
CA LYS A 32 -37.13 7.96 3.46
C LYS A 32 -38.19 8.64 4.34
N LEU A 33 -37.86 8.88 5.60
CA LEU A 33 -38.79 9.44 6.58
C LEU A 33 -38.83 10.98 6.56
N TYR A 34 -37.70 11.63 6.37
CA TYR A 34 -37.52 13.07 6.56
C TYR A 34 -37.16 13.83 5.27
N GLY A 35 -36.90 13.16 4.16
CA GLY A 35 -36.35 13.76 2.94
C GLY A 35 -34.86 14.00 3.02
N ASP A 36 -34.39 15.12 2.46
CA ASP A 36 -32.95 15.40 2.38
C ASP A 36 -32.30 15.50 3.74
N ILE A 37 -31.18 14.83 3.89
CA ILE A 37 -30.37 14.81 5.13
C ILE A 37 -28.91 15.16 4.82
N ILE A 38 -28.23 15.67 5.81
CA ILE A 38 -26.79 15.94 5.73
C ILE A 38 -26.08 15.01 6.72
N TYR A 39 -25.15 14.23 6.22
CA TYR A 39 -24.26 13.40 7.04
C TYR A 39 -22.86 14.04 7.08
N GLY A 40 -22.42 14.42 8.26
CA GLY A 40 -21.10 14.99 8.50
C GLY A 40 -20.13 13.95 9.08
N VAL A 41 -18.96 13.82 8.45
CA VAL A 41 -17.86 12.96 8.90
C VAL A 41 -16.60 13.80 9.14
N PRO A 42 -15.65 13.34 9.97
CA PRO A 42 -14.37 14.03 10.14
C PRO A 42 -13.53 13.92 8.86
N GLY A 43 -13.01 15.03 8.38
CA GLY A 43 -12.13 15.05 7.21
C GLY A 43 -12.86 14.90 5.88
N HIS A 44 -12.20 14.29 4.90
CA HIS A 44 -12.74 14.11 3.56
C HIS A 44 -13.64 12.85 3.49
N PRO A 45 -14.89 12.95 3.03
CA PRO A 45 -15.85 11.84 3.07
C PRO A 45 -15.44 10.56 2.34
N LEU A 46 -14.53 10.65 1.36
CA LEU A 46 -14.05 9.50 0.58
C LEU A 46 -12.69 8.96 1.04
N VAL A 47 -12.15 9.47 2.16
CA VAL A 47 -10.83 9.07 2.64
C VAL A 47 -10.96 8.33 3.97
N ALA A 48 -10.75 7.01 3.91
CA ALA A 48 -10.82 6.10 5.06
C ALA A 48 -12.17 6.11 5.83
N GLU A 49 -13.28 6.42 5.13
CA GLU A 49 -14.62 6.50 5.71
C GLU A 49 -15.52 5.36 5.22
N THR A 50 -15.43 4.21 5.88
CA THR A 50 -16.18 3.00 5.51
C THR A 50 -17.68 3.22 5.54
N SER A 51 -18.20 4.00 6.49
CA SER A 51 -19.63 4.33 6.59
C SER A 51 -20.14 5.06 5.36
N VAL A 52 -19.35 5.98 4.80
CA VAL A 52 -19.68 6.72 3.57
C VAL A 52 -19.64 5.80 2.36
N LYS A 53 -18.65 4.91 2.25
CA LYS A 53 -18.58 3.91 1.17
C LYS A 53 -19.84 3.04 1.14
N LEU A 54 -20.23 2.50 2.27
CA LEU A 54 -21.45 1.70 2.40
C LEU A 54 -22.72 2.51 2.10
N LEU A 55 -22.76 3.76 2.53
CA LEU A 55 -23.89 4.67 2.24
C LEU A 55 -24.03 4.91 0.73
N ILE A 56 -22.95 5.14 0.02
CA ILE A 56 -22.96 5.32 -1.45
C ILE A 56 -23.55 4.07 -2.12
N GLU A 57 -23.11 2.88 -1.71
CA GLU A 57 -23.62 1.61 -2.25
C GLU A 57 -25.13 1.44 -1.98
N LEU A 58 -25.57 1.76 -0.76
CA LEU A 58 -26.99 1.68 -0.38
C LEU A 58 -27.83 2.72 -1.11
N CYS A 59 -27.36 3.94 -1.27
CA CYS A 59 -28.04 4.98 -2.04
C CYS A 59 -28.23 4.56 -3.50
N ALA A 60 -27.18 4.00 -4.14
CA ALA A 60 -27.29 3.48 -5.50
C ALA A 60 -28.34 2.36 -5.62
N LYS A 61 -28.36 1.40 -4.68
CA LYS A 61 -29.37 0.31 -4.65
C LYS A 61 -30.80 0.82 -4.45
N ASN A 62 -30.97 1.89 -3.67
CA ASN A 62 -32.28 2.47 -3.36
C ASN A 62 -32.69 3.60 -4.33
N LYS A 63 -31.87 3.94 -5.33
CA LYS A 63 -32.07 5.04 -6.27
C LYS A 63 -32.21 6.41 -5.56
N ILE A 64 -31.38 6.63 -4.54
CA ILE A 64 -31.28 7.87 -3.80
C ILE A 64 -30.09 8.64 -4.36
N ASP A 65 -30.30 9.89 -4.71
CA ASP A 65 -29.22 10.78 -5.12
C ASP A 65 -28.36 11.17 -3.92
N ILE A 66 -27.04 11.16 -4.10
CA ILE A 66 -26.07 11.56 -3.08
C ILE A 66 -25.13 12.62 -3.65
N GLU A 67 -24.94 13.69 -2.91
CA GLU A 67 -23.97 14.73 -3.21
C GLU A 67 -22.85 14.69 -2.16
N ILE A 68 -21.60 14.72 -2.61
CA ILE A 68 -20.43 14.65 -1.75
C ILE A 68 -19.70 15.98 -1.80
N PHE A 69 -19.59 16.65 -0.65
CA PHE A 69 -18.85 17.88 -0.51
C PHE A 69 -17.39 17.58 -0.14
N PRO A 70 -16.41 18.03 -0.95
CA PRO A 70 -15.01 17.78 -0.67
C PRO A 70 -14.55 18.53 0.57
N ALA A 71 -13.60 17.95 1.30
CA ALA A 71 -12.95 18.54 2.45
C ALA A 71 -11.46 18.15 2.50
N VAL A 72 -10.70 18.81 3.36
CA VAL A 72 -9.30 18.45 3.62
C VAL A 72 -9.26 17.11 4.38
N SER A 73 -8.37 16.21 3.96
CA SER A 73 -8.16 14.92 4.61
C SER A 73 -6.93 14.95 5.53
N PHE A 74 -6.79 13.94 6.38
CA PHE A 74 -5.55 13.74 7.14
C PHE A 74 -4.35 13.46 6.22
N ILE A 75 -4.59 12.94 5.02
CA ILE A 75 -3.54 12.70 4.00
C ILE A 75 -2.88 14.02 3.61
N ASP A 76 -3.67 15.10 3.43
CA ASP A 76 -3.12 16.43 3.11
C ASP A 76 -2.20 16.90 4.23
N ALA A 77 -2.56 16.67 5.49
CA ALA A 77 -1.73 17.04 6.64
C ALA A 77 -0.44 16.21 6.69
N VAL A 78 -0.49 14.91 6.39
CA VAL A 78 0.69 14.03 6.30
C VAL A 78 1.62 14.47 5.17
N ILE A 79 1.08 14.73 3.99
CA ILE A 79 1.84 15.23 2.83
C ILE A 79 2.55 16.54 3.18
N GLN A 80 1.85 17.47 3.85
CA GLN A 80 2.42 18.74 4.30
C GLN A 80 3.54 18.51 5.33
N SER A 81 3.33 17.66 6.33
CA SER A 81 4.29 17.36 7.38
C SER A 81 5.58 16.75 6.82
N LEU A 82 5.45 15.88 5.84
CA LEU A 82 6.57 15.21 5.16
C LEU A 82 7.15 16.02 3.99
N LYS A 83 6.47 17.10 3.56
CA LYS A 83 6.84 17.91 2.38
C LYS A 83 6.94 17.07 1.10
N LEU A 84 5.96 16.18 0.91
CA LEU A 84 5.89 15.30 -0.24
C LEU A 84 5.12 15.95 -1.39
N ASP A 85 5.56 15.70 -2.63
CA ASP A 85 4.74 15.87 -3.81
C ASP A 85 4.17 14.49 -4.23
N PRO A 86 2.86 14.23 -4.07
CA PRO A 86 2.28 12.94 -4.40
C PRO A 86 2.35 12.61 -5.91
N ILE A 87 2.57 13.60 -6.78
CA ILE A 87 2.75 13.40 -8.23
C ILE A 87 4.05 12.64 -8.53
N GLU A 88 5.04 12.72 -7.65
CA GLU A 88 6.27 11.93 -7.78
C GLU A 88 6.06 10.41 -7.58
N GLY A 89 4.86 9.98 -7.32
CA GLY A 89 4.45 8.61 -7.05
C GLY A 89 4.23 8.38 -5.54
N LEU A 90 2.96 8.21 -5.17
CA LEU A 90 2.55 7.89 -3.81
C LEU A 90 1.45 6.83 -3.84
N LYS A 91 1.72 5.69 -3.24
CA LYS A 91 0.71 4.68 -2.94
C LYS A 91 0.22 4.87 -1.50
N ILE A 92 -1.10 4.86 -1.30
CA ILE A 92 -1.72 4.97 0.01
C ILE A 92 -2.48 3.68 0.28
N ILE A 93 -2.21 3.05 1.41
CA ILE A 93 -2.85 1.80 1.82
C ILE A 93 -3.33 1.86 3.27
N ASP A 94 -4.28 1.00 3.58
CA ASP A 94 -4.69 0.71 4.94
C ASP A 94 -3.79 -0.38 5.53
N ALA A 95 -3.38 -0.22 6.81
CA ALA A 95 -2.54 -1.19 7.50
C ALA A 95 -3.16 -2.59 7.53
N PHE A 96 -4.50 -2.69 7.59
CA PHE A 96 -5.23 -3.97 7.60
C PHE A 96 -5.22 -4.72 6.27
N ASP A 97 -4.88 -4.05 5.17
CA ASP A 97 -4.88 -4.65 3.84
C ASP A 97 -3.46 -4.85 3.29
N ILE A 98 -2.43 -4.64 4.10
CA ILE A 98 -1.03 -4.65 3.64
C ILE A 98 -0.63 -5.98 3.00
N GLU A 99 -1.09 -7.11 3.52
CA GLU A 99 -0.79 -8.45 3.02
C GLU A 99 -1.36 -8.72 1.61
N ASN A 100 -2.42 -8.02 1.22
CA ASN A 100 -3.06 -8.14 -0.09
C ASN A 100 -2.52 -7.11 -1.10
N GLN A 101 -1.56 -6.29 -0.70
CA GLN A 101 -1.04 -5.21 -1.54
C GLN A 101 0.25 -5.61 -2.24
N VAL A 102 0.32 -5.32 -3.53
CA VAL A 102 1.60 -5.37 -4.25
C VAL A 102 2.40 -4.12 -3.87
N LEU A 103 3.54 -4.32 -3.22
CA LEU A 103 4.44 -3.24 -2.82
C LEU A 103 5.43 -2.95 -3.94
N ASP A 104 5.56 -1.68 -4.31
CA ASP A 104 6.49 -1.20 -5.33
C ASP A 104 7.46 -0.18 -4.69
N LYS A 105 8.74 -0.53 -4.62
CA LYS A 105 9.79 0.32 -4.04
C LYS A 105 10.03 1.63 -4.80
N ARG A 106 9.57 1.73 -6.04
CA ARG A 106 9.76 2.92 -6.90
C ARG A 106 8.80 4.05 -6.58
N VAL A 107 7.77 3.80 -5.79
CA VAL A 107 6.82 4.81 -5.31
C VAL A 107 6.89 4.93 -3.80
N GLY A 108 6.64 6.12 -3.26
CA GLY A 108 6.48 6.31 -1.82
C GLY A 108 5.24 5.56 -1.34
N LEU A 109 5.31 4.94 -0.16
CA LEU A 109 4.20 4.20 0.42
C LEU A 109 3.75 4.85 1.73
N LEU A 110 2.50 5.33 1.77
CA LEU A 110 1.86 5.83 2.97
C LEU A 110 0.91 4.76 3.52
N ILE A 111 1.21 4.24 4.69
CA ILE A 111 0.40 3.28 5.42
C ILE A 111 -0.36 4.01 6.50
N THR A 112 -1.68 3.95 6.42
CA THR A 112 -2.60 4.61 7.36
C THR A 112 -3.16 3.62 8.38
N GLN A 113 -3.81 4.12 9.43
CA GLN A 113 -4.48 3.31 10.45
C GLN A 113 -3.55 2.40 11.29
N VAL A 114 -2.32 2.81 11.52
CA VAL A 114 -1.36 2.07 12.38
C VAL A 114 -1.59 2.46 13.84
N TYR A 115 -2.76 2.12 14.40
CA TYR A 115 -3.20 2.66 15.69
C TYR A 115 -2.85 1.81 16.92
N SER A 116 -2.18 0.70 16.77
CA SER A 116 -1.71 -0.12 17.88
C SER A 116 -0.34 -0.75 17.62
N VAL A 117 0.33 -1.16 18.69
CA VAL A 117 1.62 -1.87 18.61
C VAL A 117 1.49 -3.19 17.83
N SER A 118 0.36 -3.90 17.97
CA SER A 118 0.11 -5.14 17.23
C SER A 118 0.07 -4.88 15.73
N ILE A 119 -0.72 -3.89 15.29
CA ILE A 119 -0.82 -3.51 13.87
C ILE A 119 0.54 -3.02 13.35
N ALA A 120 1.27 -2.25 14.14
CA ALA A 120 2.62 -1.81 13.76
C ALA A 120 3.58 -3.00 13.60
N SER A 121 3.42 -4.06 14.40
CA SER A 121 4.20 -5.29 14.26
C SER A 121 3.83 -6.06 12.99
N ASP A 122 2.54 -6.20 12.68
CA ASP A 122 2.07 -6.87 11.47
C ASP A 122 2.55 -6.11 10.21
N VAL A 123 2.41 -4.79 10.19
CA VAL A 123 2.96 -3.92 9.14
C VAL A 123 4.46 -4.08 9.00
N LYS A 124 5.21 -4.07 10.11
CA LYS A 124 6.66 -4.28 10.09
C LYS A 124 7.02 -5.62 9.47
N LEU A 125 6.36 -6.71 9.86
CA LEU A 125 6.66 -8.05 9.35
C LEU A 125 6.38 -8.14 7.84
N ALA A 126 5.25 -7.64 7.37
CA ALA A 126 4.93 -7.59 5.95
C ALA A 126 5.95 -6.74 5.15
N LEU A 127 6.40 -5.61 5.70
CA LEU A 127 7.41 -4.77 5.05
C LEU A 127 8.79 -5.41 5.00
N LEU A 128 9.18 -6.21 6.01
CA LEU A 128 10.49 -6.89 6.05
C LEU A 128 10.66 -7.96 4.96
N GLU A 129 9.59 -8.41 4.31
CA GLU A 129 9.67 -9.28 3.14
C GLU A 129 10.18 -8.53 1.89
N TYR A 130 10.04 -7.20 1.88
CA TYR A 130 10.37 -6.36 0.72
C TYR A 130 11.52 -5.38 0.99
N TYR A 131 11.66 -4.91 2.23
CA TYR A 131 12.58 -3.83 2.59
C TYR A 131 13.59 -4.30 3.62
N GLU A 132 14.79 -3.71 3.60
CA GLU A 132 15.83 -3.96 4.57
C GLU A 132 15.42 -3.50 5.98
N ALA A 133 15.78 -4.28 6.99
CA ALA A 133 15.39 -4.00 8.38
C ALA A 133 15.89 -2.63 8.88
N ASP A 134 17.04 -2.19 8.43
CA ASP A 134 17.69 -0.93 8.79
C ASP A 134 17.28 0.25 7.88
N MET A 135 16.29 0.05 7.02
CA MET A 135 15.76 1.13 6.21
C MET A 135 15.15 2.22 7.10
N GLU A 136 15.50 3.48 6.85
CA GLU A 136 14.85 4.64 7.49
C GLU A 136 13.45 4.86 6.90
N ILE A 137 12.45 4.88 7.75
CA ILE A 137 11.06 5.20 7.45
C ILE A 137 10.61 6.40 8.27
N TYR A 138 9.49 7.00 7.93
CA TYR A 138 8.92 8.10 8.71
C TYR A 138 7.73 7.62 9.55
N PHE A 139 7.84 7.86 10.84
CA PHE A 139 6.73 7.73 11.78
C PHE A 139 6.04 9.08 11.89
N VAL A 140 4.76 9.13 11.52
CA VAL A 140 3.96 10.35 11.49
C VAL A 140 2.79 10.18 12.44
N ARG A 141 2.70 11.05 13.44
CA ARG A 141 1.60 11.03 14.41
C ARG A 141 0.94 12.40 14.46
N ALA A 142 -0.38 12.40 14.47
CA ALA A 142 -1.22 13.59 14.65
C ALA A 142 -0.87 14.73 13.68
N ALA A 143 -0.54 14.42 12.41
CA ALA A 143 -0.19 15.42 11.41
C ALA A 143 -1.23 16.53 11.31
N GLY A 144 -0.79 17.79 11.31
CA GLY A 144 -1.63 18.97 11.27
C GLY A 144 -2.30 19.35 12.60
N ILE A 145 -2.13 18.59 13.66
CA ILE A 145 -2.71 18.91 14.99
C ILE A 145 -1.68 19.67 15.82
N LYS A 146 -1.89 20.97 15.96
CA LYS A 146 -0.96 21.84 16.69
C LYS A 146 -0.70 21.35 18.13
N GLY A 147 0.57 21.12 18.43
CA GLY A 147 1.03 20.68 19.75
C GLY A 147 0.98 19.17 19.99
N LEU A 148 0.41 18.38 19.07
CA LEU A 148 0.41 16.92 19.11
C LEU A 148 1.19 16.29 17.95
N GLU A 149 1.38 17.05 16.88
CA GLU A 149 2.10 16.58 15.67
C GLU A 149 3.52 16.14 15.99
N SER A 150 3.88 14.96 15.50
CA SER A 150 5.22 14.42 15.58
C SER A 150 5.54 13.68 14.27
N THR A 151 6.58 14.14 13.59
CA THR A 151 7.12 13.49 12.40
C THR A 151 8.60 13.23 12.63
N ARG A 152 9.00 11.96 12.56
CA ARG A 152 10.39 11.54 12.81
C ARG A 152 10.79 10.34 11.97
N LYS A 153 12.07 10.22 11.70
CA LYS A 153 12.66 9.02 11.12
C LYS A 153 12.87 7.97 12.20
N VAL A 154 12.56 6.74 11.86
CA VAL A 154 12.85 5.54 12.65
C VAL A 154 13.34 4.45 11.71
N TYR A 155 14.06 3.47 12.22
CA TYR A 155 14.38 2.28 11.42
C TYR A 155 13.16 1.34 11.36
N LEU A 156 13.00 0.63 10.23
CA LEU A 156 11.87 -0.28 10.03
C LEU A 156 11.78 -1.32 11.16
N TYR A 157 12.91 -1.88 11.61
CA TYR A 157 12.94 -2.86 12.73
C TYR A 157 12.48 -2.27 14.08
N GLU A 158 12.41 -0.92 14.23
CA GLU A 158 11.97 -0.24 15.45
C GLU A 158 10.51 0.20 15.42
N LEU A 159 9.79 -0.07 14.34
CA LEU A 159 8.44 0.45 14.13
C LEU A 159 7.49 0.12 15.29
N ASP A 160 7.44 -1.13 15.70
CA ASP A 160 6.57 -1.61 16.79
C ASP A 160 7.06 -1.29 18.21
N ARG A 161 8.24 -0.67 18.32
CA ARG A 161 8.84 -0.23 19.60
C ARG A 161 8.53 1.22 19.94
N GLN A 162 7.80 1.92 19.05
CA GLN A 162 7.41 3.31 19.29
C GLN A 162 6.34 3.36 20.41
N LYS A 163 6.54 4.25 21.40
CA LYS A 163 5.70 4.28 22.61
C LYS A 163 4.42 5.10 22.46
N ASP A 164 4.33 5.89 21.40
CA ASP A 164 3.28 6.85 21.13
C ASP A 164 2.42 6.47 19.91
N ILE A 165 2.35 5.17 19.61
CA ILE A 165 1.43 4.64 18.61
C ILE A 165 0.00 4.81 19.10
N ASP A 166 -0.84 5.47 18.30
CA ASP A 166 -2.26 5.65 18.55
C ASP A 166 -3.05 5.78 17.24
N TYR A 167 -4.35 6.03 17.34
CA TYR A 167 -5.27 6.16 16.19
C TYR A 167 -4.96 7.31 15.22
N LEU A 168 -3.99 8.18 15.55
CA LEU A 168 -3.52 9.26 14.69
C LEU A 168 -2.17 8.91 14.01
N THR A 169 -1.75 7.65 14.05
CA THR A 169 -0.46 7.21 13.54
C THR A 169 -0.56 6.73 12.09
N SER A 170 0.37 7.20 11.28
CA SER A 170 0.63 6.75 9.90
C SER A 170 2.13 6.53 9.72
N ILE A 171 2.49 5.68 8.76
CA ILE A 171 3.88 5.38 8.42
C ILE A 171 4.12 5.72 6.96
N TYR A 172 5.23 6.36 6.67
CA TYR A 172 5.64 6.62 5.30
C TYR A 172 6.99 5.97 5.00
N ILE A 173 7.01 5.17 3.95
CA ILE A 173 8.21 4.54 3.41
C ILE A 173 8.62 5.32 2.17
N PRO A 174 9.82 5.94 2.15
CA PRO A 174 10.32 6.64 0.99
C PRO A 174 10.53 5.70 -0.20
N LYS A 175 10.35 6.21 -1.41
CA LYS A 175 10.75 5.48 -2.62
C LYS A 175 12.26 5.17 -2.57
N LYS A 176 12.64 3.98 -3.02
CA LYS A 176 14.02 3.52 -3.11
C LYS A 176 14.29 3.15 -4.57
N LEU A 177 15.04 3.99 -5.27
CA LEU A 177 15.32 3.81 -6.70
C LEU A 177 16.62 3.04 -6.96
N ASP A 178 17.46 2.91 -5.94
CA ASP A 178 18.73 2.22 -5.98
C ASP A 178 18.58 0.79 -5.44
N ALA A 179 18.96 -0.18 -6.25
CA ALA A 179 19.05 -1.61 -5.87
C ALA A 179 17.71 -2.26 -5.45
N THR A 180 16.69 -2.14 -6.29
CA THR A 180 15.41 -2.81 -6.05
C THR A 180 15.52 -4.33 -6.20
N LYS A 181 16.37 -4.86 -7.09
CA LYS A 181 16.54 -6.28 -7.37
C LYS A 181 15.18 -6.99 -7.62
N ASP A 182 14.30 -6.32 -8.35
CA ASP A 182 13.02 -6.88 -8.73
C ASP A 182 12.99 -7.23 -10.23
N PHE A 183 11.88 -7.81 -10.68
CA PHE A 183 11.70 -8.22 -12.07
C PHE A 183 11.83 -7.04 -13.06
N PHE A 184 11.41 -5.83 -12.67
CA PHE A 184 11.53 -4.66 -13.53
C PHE A 184 12.97 -4.17 -13.64
N ASP A 185 13.79 -4.33 -12.61
CA ASP A 185 15.21 -4.04 -12.69
C ASP A 185 15.92 -4.99 -13.67
N LEU A 186 15.53 -6.26 -13.68
CA LEU A 186 16.05 -7.23 -14.64
C LEU A 186 15.68 -6.83 -16.07
N ILE A 187 14.42 -6.42 -16.33
CA ILE A 187 14.01 -5.87 -17.63
C ILE A 187 14.88 -4.66 -17.99
N GLN A 188 15.10 -3.72 -17.08
CA GLN A 188 15.92 -2.55 -17.36
C GLN A 188 17.40 -2.90 -17.66
N VAL A 189 17.93 -3.92 -16.98
CA VAL A 189 19.29 -4.41 -17.28
C VAL A 189 19.35 -4.96 -18.70
N VAL A 190 18.39 -5.82 -19.10
CA VAL A 190 18.34 -6.37 -20.46
C VAL A 190 18.14 -5.27 -21.49
N ASP A 191 17.23 -4.32 -21.27
CA ASP A 191 17.03 -3.16 -22.14
C ASP A 191 18.32 -2.33 -22.30
N THR A 192 19.08 -2.16 -21.22
CA THR A 192 20.35 -1.44 -21.25
C THR A 192 21.39 -2.22 -22.05
N LEU A 193 21.51 -3.53 -21.84
CA LEU A 193 22.44 -4.40 -22.56
C LEU A 193 22.13 -4.46 -24.06
N ARG A 194 20.86 -4.48 -24.43
CA ARG A 194 20.40 -4.50 -25.82
C ARG A 194 20.25 -3.10 -26.44
N GLY A 195 20.38 -2.04 -25.65
CA GLY A 195 20.25 -0.64 -26.06
C GLY A 195 21.41 -0.15 -26.94
N GLU A 196 21.32 1.06 -27.47
CA GLU A 196 22.25 1.64 -28.45
C GLU A 196 23.73 1.58 -28.00
N ASN A 197 24.00 1.85 -26.72
CA ASN A 197 25.33 1.83 -26.13
C ASN A 197 25.60 0.57 -25.28
N GLY A 198 24.79 -0.48 -25.45
CA GLY A 198 24.89 -1.71 -24.69
C GLY A 198 25.91 -2.71 -25.24
N CYS A 199 25.84 -3.93 -24.75
CA CYS A 199 26.73 -5.03 -25.13
C CYS A 199 26.53 -5.44 -26.60
N ALA A 200 27.57 -5.54 -27.38
CA ALA A 200 27.50 -5.90 -28.79
C ALA A 200 26.94 -7.32 -28.98
N TRP A 201 27.29 -8.26 -28.08
CA TRP A 201 26.83 -9.63 -28.14
C TRP A 201 25.31 -9.72 -27.85
N ASP A 202 24.83 -9.04 -26.81
CA ASP A 202 23.41 -9.06 -26.43
C ASP A 202 22.50 -8.42 -27.49
N LYS A 203 23.00 -7.41 -28.21
CA LYS A 203 22.27 -6.76 -29.30
C LYS A 203 22.06 -7.66 -30.50
N GLU A 204 22.99 -8.56 -30.77
CA GLU A 204 22.95 -9.46 -31.93
C GLU A 204 22.06 -10.69 -31.68
N GLN A 205 21.64 -10.92 -30.42
CA GLN A 205 20.81 -12.08 -30.10
C GLN A 205 19.43 -11.99 -30.74
N THR A 206 19.00 -13.11 -31.30
CA THR A 206 17.67 -13.32 -31.88
C THR A 206 17.00 -14.50 -31.14
N HIS A 207 15.71 -14.65 -31.29
CA HIS A 207 15.00 -15.83 -30.75
C HIS A 207 15.59 -17.14 -31.27
N GLU A 208 16.15 -17.15 -32.49
CA GLU A 208 16.81 -18.32 -33.06
C GLU A 208 18.13 -18.61 -32.37
N SER A 209 18.96 -17.62 -32.08
CA SER A 209 20.26 -17.82 -31.42
C SER A 209 20.08 -18.22 -29.95
N LEU A 210 19.03 -17.75 -29.28
CA LEU A 210 18.75 -18.07 -27.86
C LEU A 210 18.15 -19.47 -27.64
N LYS A 211 17.65 -20.15 -28.67
CA LYS A 211 17.06 -21.50 -28.51
C LYS A 211 17.96 -22.49 -27.79
N LYS A 212 19.25 -22.45 -28.10
CA LYS A 212 20.22 -23.39 -27.52
C LYS A 212 20.41 -23.08 -26.04
N CYS A 213 20.63 -21.81 -25.69
CA CYS A 213 20.82 -21.37 -24.32
C CYS A 213 19.58 -21.73 -23.47
N LEU A 214 18.38 -21.36 -23.91
CA LEU A 214 17.15 -21.71 -23.19
C LEU A 214 17.01 -23.21 -22.89
N ILE A 215 17.42 -24.08 -23.81
CA ILE A 215 17.35 -25.53 -23.59
C ILE A 215 18.43 -25.95 -22.58
N GLU A 216 19.64 -25.37 -22.65
CA GLU A 216 20.74 -25.64 -21.71
C GLU A 216 20.32 -25.28 -20.30
N GLU A 217 19.86 -24.04 -20.06
CA GLU A 217 19.37 -23.58 -18.75
C GLU A 217 18.22 -24.46 -18.20
N CYS A 218 17.28 -24.85 -19.06
CA CYS A 218 16.20 -25.78 -18.64
C CYS A 218 16.73 -27.14 -18.18
N TYR A 219 17.79 -27.66 -18.78
CA TYR A 219 18.40 -28.93 -18.34
C TYR A 219 19.17 -28.75 -17.04
N GLU A 220 19.85 -27.61 -16.84
CA GLU A 220 20.56 -27.29 -15.60
C GLU A 220 19.59 -27.13 -14.42
N VAL A 221 18.41 -26.53 -14.62
CA VAL A 221 17.32 -26.57 -13.62
C VAL A 221 16.91 -27.99 -13.24
N LEU A 222 16.74 -28.87 -14.24
CA LEU A 222 16.34 -30.29 -13.99
C LEU A 222 17.42 -31.06 -13.22
N GLU A 223 18.69 -30.85 -13.55
CA GLU A 223 19.82 -31.45 -12.85
C GLU A 223 19.89 -30.96 -11.39
N ALA A 224 19.77 -29.65 -11.16
CA ALA A 224 19.74 -29.07 -9.82
C ALA A 224 18.58 -29.61 -8.97
N ILE A 225 17.39 -29.85 -9.58
CA ILE A 225 16.25 -30.50 -8.91
C ILE A 225 16.56 -31.93 -8.53
N ASP A 226 17.16 -32.72 -9.45
CA ASP A 226 17.51 -34.10 -9.20
C ASP A 226 18.59 -34.25 -8.11
N GLU A 227 19.53 -33.29 -8.05
CA GLU A 227 20.58 -33.22 -7.04
C GLU A 227 20.07 -32.66 -5.70
N LYS A 228 18.88 -32.05 -5.68
CA LYS A 228 18.27 -31.35 -4.53
C LYS A 228 19.14 -30.20 -4.00
N ASP A 229 19.80 -29.51 -4.91
CA ASP A 229 20.61 -28.33 -4.64
C ASP A 229 19.72 -27.08 -4.77
N GLU A 230 19.21 -26.60 -3.61
CA GLU A 230 18.28 -25.46 -3.55
C GLU A 230 18.93 -24.16 -4.06
N ASP A 231 20.22 -23.96 -3.78
CA ASP A 231 20.93 -22.74 -4.21
C ASP A 231 21.10 -22.75 -5.74
N ASN A 232 21.46 -23.90 -6.32
CA ASN A 232 21.61 -24.04 -7.76
C ASN A 232 20.24 -23.94 -8.48
N ILE A 233 19.16 -24.48 -7.90
CA ILE A 233 17.80 -24.31 -8.45
C ILE A 233 17.44 -22.84 -8.61
N ILE A 234 17.79 -22.01 -7.61
CA ILE A 234 17.52 -20.55 -7.65
C ILE A 234 18.33 -19.88 -8.76
N GLU A 235 19.61 -20.25 -8.90
CA GLU A 235 20.52 -19.71 -9.92
C GLU A 235 19.99 -20.02 -11.32
N GLU A 236 19.74 -21.30 -11.64
CA GLU A 236 19.32 -21.76 -12.96
C GLU A 236 17.90 -21.28 -13.34
N LEU A 237 16.99 -21.18 -12.39
CA LEU A 237 15.69 -20.51 -12.62
C LEU A 237 15.84 -19.04 -12.97
N GLY A 238 16.84 -18.36 -12.42
CA GLY A 238 17.19 -17.00 -12.77
C GLY A 238 17.68 -16.90 -14.23
N ASP A 239 18.49 -17.85 -14.66
CA ASP A 239 19.03 -17.90 -16.03
C ASP A 239 17.95 -18.24 -17.06
N VAL A 240 17.02 -19.16 -16.74
CA VAL A 240 15.82 -19.39 -17.57
C VAL A 240 14.98 -18.09 -17.67
N LEU A 241 14.79 -17.37 -16.55
CA LEU A 241 14.05 -16.13 -16.56
C LEU A 241 14.74 -15.05 -17.41
N LEU A 242 16.06 -14.99 -17.38
CA LEU A 242 16.85 -14.09 -18.25
C LEU A 242 16.57 -14.38 -19.72
N GLN A 243 16.56 -15.64 -20.15
CA GLN A 243 16.26 -16.04 -21.52
C GLN A 243 14.84 -15.66 -21.96
N VAL A 244 13.89 -15.60 -21.02
CA VAL A 244 12.49 -15.20 -21.30
C VAL A 244 12.39 -13.68 -21.54
N ILE A 245 13.23 -12.89 -20.87
CA ILE A 245 13.21 -11.43 -20.99
C ILE A 245 14.00 -10.96 -22.22
N PHE A 246 15.03 -11.69 -22.65
CA PHE A 246 15.82 -11.42 -23.85
C PHE A 246 14.99 -11.40 -25.11
#